data_68f4b2e9eaf9ea3dd62a80d100a3f47c
#
_entry.id   68f4b2e9eaf9ea3dd62a80d100a3f47c
#
_cell.length_a   1.000
_cell.length_b   1.000
_cell.length_c   1.000
_cell.angle_alpha   90.00
_cell.angle_beta   90.00
_cell.angle_gamma   90.00
#
_symmetry.space_group_name_H-M   'P 1'
#
loop_
_entity.id
_entity.type
_entity.pdbx_description
1 polymer ?
#
loop_
_entity_poly.entity_id
_entity_poly.type
_entity_poly.pdbx_seq_one_letter_code
_entity_poly.pdbx_strand_id
1 'polypeptide(L)'
;MRNRRIRPRRLSFTALLAAALLAVPAATATATAAEPAAQDGGVAIAAAQRLDITMQAQQKSNWCWAAGGNTIAAWFGRNYSQNQFCNASFNRNQNTECPNSQATLGNVQTGLSWTGVRPGSYVTGWLRYATVQSEINARRPIETRIQWSSGGGHMHVIYGYDDANSWVYWGDPWPSSDRYNWASHSWYVNNNQFSWTHSLYRIGA
;
A
#
# COMPACT_ATOMS: atom_id res chain seq x y z
N MET A 1 -30.58 10.77 -57.39
CA MET A 1 -31.65 11.25 -56.55
C MET A 1 -31.15 12.39 -55.68
N ARG A 2 -31.82 13.59 -55.75
CA ARG A 2 -31.28 14.87 -55.28
C ARG A 2 -31.58 15.07 -53.78
N ASN A 3 -30.57 15.35 -52.98
CA ASN A 3 -30.75 15.80 -51.59
C ASN A 3 -31.05 17.30 -51.56
N ARG A 4 -32.19 17.67 -51.00
CA ARG A 4 -32.55 19.09 -50.72
C ARG A 4 -32.15 19.45 -49.29
N ARG A 5 -31.28 20.44 -49.13
CA ARG A 5 -30.98 21.13 -47.88
C ARG A 5 -32.10 22.15 -47.56
N ILE A 6 -32.64 22.07 -46.34
CA ILE A 6 -33.57 23.08 -45.82
C ILE A 6 -32.75 23.98 -44.86
N ARG A 7 -32.73 25.29 -45.11
CA ARG A 7 -32.17 26.33 -44.23
C ARG A 7 -33.31 26.89 -43.35
N PRO A 8 -33.11 27.13 -42.04
CA PRO A 8 -34.09 27.91 -41.25
C PRO A 8 -33.78 29.42 -41.36
N ARG A 9 -34.92 30.16 -41.46
CA ARG A 9 -34.98 31.61 -41.52
C ARG A 9 -34.62 32.24 -40.16
N ARG A 10 -33.87 33.32 -40.19
CA ARG A 10 -33.64 34.23 -39.07
C ARG A 10 -34.83 35.16 -38.94
N LEU A 11 -35.46 35.26 -37.79
CA LEU A 11 -36.43 36.29 -37.38
C LEU A 11 -35.67 37.31 -36.50
N SER A 12 -35.56 38.54 -36.97
CA SER A 12 -35.08 39.69 -36.21
C SER A 12 -36.26 40.28 -35.43
N PHE A 13 -36.12 40.38 -34.13
CA PHE A 13 -37.01 41.21 -33.30
C PHE A 13 -36.21 42.42 -32.79
N THR A 14 -36.60 43.59 -33.23
CA THR A 14 -36.21 44.90 -32.71
C THR A 14 -37.12 45.20 -31.49
N ALA A 15 -36.58 45.38 -30.32
CA ALA A 15 -37.29 45.86 -29.15
C ALA A 15 -36.70 47.20 -28.71
N LEU A 16 -37.58 48.19 -28.59
CA LEU A 16 -37.28 49.54 -28.14
C LEU A 16 -36.87 49.56 -26.67
N LEU A 17 -35.81 50.35 -26.37
CA LEU A 17 -35.46 50.71 -24.99
C LEU A 17 -36.36 51.87 -24.50
N ALA A 18 -37.02 51.63 -23.39
CA ALA A 18 -37.56 52.72 -22.54
C ALA A 18 -36.67 52.81 -21.27
N ALA A 19 -35.97 53.92 -21.11
CA ALA A 19 -35.15 54.23 -19.97
C ALA A 19 -36.02 54.78 -18.83
N ALA A 20 -36.11 54.04 -17.74
CA ALA A 20 -36.65 54.57 -16.46
C ALA A 20 -35.50 54.72 -15.48
N LEU A 21 -35.16 55.96 -15.14
CA LEU A 21 -34.18 56.33 -14.10
C LEU A 21 -34.88 56.14 -12.75
N LEU A 22 -34.49 55.10 -12.00
CA LEU A 22 -34.81 54.93 -10.59
C LEU A 22 -33.55 55.25 -9.79
N ALA A 23 -33.60 56.34 -9.00
CA ALA A 23 -32.59 56.73 -8.03
C ALA A 23 -32.63 55.70 -6.86
N VAL A 24 -31.53 54.96 -6.64
CA VAL A 24 -31.35 54.04 -5.52
C VAL A 24 -30.51 54.76 -4.47
N PRO A 25 -30.94 54.87 -3.20
CA PRO A 25 -30.08 55.43 -2.13
C PRO A 25 -28.93 54.50 -1.84
N ALA A 26 -27.72 55.05 -1.79
CA ALA A 26 -26.51 54.31 -1.42
C ALA A 26 -26.58 53.95 0.07
N ALA A 27 -26.81 52.69 0.37
CA ALA A 27 -26.60 52.14 1.71
C ALA A 27 -25.09 51.85 1.88
N THR A 28 -24.44 52.62 2.75
CA THR A 28 -23.06 52.33 3.15
C THR A 28 -23.06 51.11 4.07
N ALA A 29 -22.70 49.96 3.47
CA ALA A 29 -22.41 48.74 4.23
C ALA A 29 -21.05 48.90 4.91
N THR A 30 -21.01 49.07 6.24
CA THR A 30 -19.81 48.92 7.04
C THR A 30 -19.41 47.43 7.01
N ALA A 31 -18.34 47.13 6.29
CA ALA A 31 -17.72 45.81 6.33
C ALA A 31 -17.04 45.64 7.69
N THR A 32 -17.65 44.91 8.60
CA THR A 32 -16.97 44.37 9.77
C THR A 32 -15.95 43.33 9.25
N ALA A 33 -14.66 43.65 9.39
CA ALA A 33 -13.62 42.66 9.15
C ALA A 33 -13.82 41.51 10.13
N ALA A 34 -14.12 40.31 9.60
CA ALA A 34 -14.11 39.09 10.37
C ALA A 34 -12.67 38.85 10.83
N GLU A 35 -12.43 38.80 12.12
CA GLU A 35 -11.19 38.31 12.70
C GLU A 35 -10.89 36.92 12.14
N PRO A 36 -9.64 36.64 11.68
CA PRO A 36 -9.29 35.28 11.26
C PRO A 36 -9.44 34.38 12.49
N ALA A 37 -10.32 33.38 12.38
CA ALA A 37 -10.44 32.34 13.38
C ALA A 37 -9.04 31.70 13.56
N ALA A 38 -8.54 31.76 14.80
CA ALA A 38 -7.31 31.08 15.18
C ALA A 38 -7.48 29.62 14.78
N GLN A 39 -6.67 29.17 13.84
CA GLN A 39 -6.57 27.75 13.54
C GLN A 39 -5.99 27.12 14.81
N ASP A 40 -6.85 26.43 15.53
CA ASP A 40 -6.44 25.55 16.61
C ASP A 40 -5.46 24.56 15.98
N GLY A 41 -4.16 24.76 16.24
CA GLY A 41 -3.08 23.86 15.82
C GLY A 41 -3.18 22.55 16.60
N GLY A 42 -4.30 21.88 16.47
CA GLY A 42 -4.45 20.51 16.95
C GLY A 42 -3.33 19.68 16.33
N VAL A 43 -2.37 19.28 17.18
CA VAL A 43 -1.37 18.29 16.81
C VAL A 43 -2.16 17.08 16.32
N ALA A 44 -2.20 16.89 15.01
CA ALA A 44 -2.80 15.69 14.43
C ALA A 44 -2.03 14.52 15.03
N ILE A 45 -2.66 13.80 15.97
CA ILE A 45 -2.12 12.54 16.48
C ILE A 45 -2.04 11.65 15.25
N ALA A 46 -0.83 11.38 14.81
CA ALA A 46 -0.59 10.55 13.63
C ALA A 46 -1.19 9.18 13.91
N ALA A 47 -2.30 8.87 13.24
CA ALA A 47 -3.02 7.62 13.43
C ALA A 47 -2.18 6.47 12.87
N ALA A 48 -2.26 5.31 13.53
CA ALA A 48 -1.67 4.08 13.02
C ALA A 48 -2.20 3.79 11.61
N GLN A 49 -1.30 3.56 10.66
CA GLN A 49 -1.62 3.20 9.29
C GLN A 49 -1.40 1.70 9.10
N ARG A 50 -2.43 0.97 8.65
CA ARG A 50 -2.36 -0.47 8.40
C ARG A 50 -3.04 -0.81 7.08
N LEU A 51 -2.41 -1.69 6.32
CA LEU A 51 -3.02 -2.34 5.17
C LEU A 51 -3.87 -3.50 5.69
N ASP A 52 -5.06 -3.67 5.14
CA ASP A 52 -5.98 -4.77 5.49
C ASP A 52 -5.55 -6.06 4.77
N ILE A 53 -4.36 -6.56 5.11
CA ILE A 53 -3.86 -7.82 4.57
C ILE A 53 -4.42 -9.02 5.34
N THR A 54 -4.69 -10.12 4.63
CA THR A 54 -4.96 -11.42 5.26
C THR A 54 -3.69 -12.26 5.23
N MET A 55 -2.93 -12.22 6.33
CA MET A 55 -1.68 -12.96 6.42
C MET A 55 -1.91 -14.47 6.40
N GLN A 56 -1.32 -15.17 5.43
CA GLN A 56 -1.44 -16.61 5.27
C GLN A 56 -0.53 -17.36 6.25
N ALA A 57 -1.04 -18.47 6.82
CA ALA A 57 -0.18 -19.46 7.47
C ALA A 57 0.62 -20.22 6.41
N GLN A 58 1.92 -20.44 6.65
CA GLN A 58 2.72 -21.29 5.76
C GLN A 58 2.24 -22.75 5.81
N GLN A 59 2.14 -23.38 4.64
CA GLN A 59 1.63 -24.76 4.52
C GLN A 59 2.71 -25.83 4.69
N LYS A 60 3.98 -25.48 4.52
CA LYS A 60 5.13 -26.35 4.76
C LYS A 60 6.17 -25.64 5.63
N SER A 61 6.99 -26.36 6.36
CA SER A 61 7.90 -25.80 7.38
C SER A 61 8.93 -24.79 6.86
N ASN A 62 9.30 -24.86 5.58
CA ASN A 62 10.24 -23.94 4.95
C ASN A 62 9.56 -22.88 4.04
N TRP A 63 8.23 -22.73 4.09
CA TRP A 63 7.48 -21.89 3.16
C TRP A 63 7.08 -20.51 3.71
N CYS A 64 7.79 -19.99 4.73
CA CYS A 64 7.55 -18.63 5.21
C CYS A 64 7.60 -17.59 4.07
N TRP A 65 8.58 -17.70 3.18
CA TRP A 65 8.75 -16.87 1.99
C TRP A 65 7.59 -17.02 1.00
N ALA A 66 7.07 -18.24 0.80
CA ALA A 66 5.95 -18.48 -0.12
C ALA A 66 4.63 -17.97 0.45
N ALA A 67 4.43 -18.12 1.76
CA ALA A 67 3.25 -17.58 2.44
C ALA A 67 3.26 -16.05 2.46
N GLY A 68 4.42 -15.42 2.73
CA GLY A 68 4.61 -13.98 2.68
C GLY A 68 4.35 -13.42 1.29
N GLY A 69 5.07 -13.92 0.28
CA GLY A 69 4.92 -13.47 -1.10
C GLY A 69 3.50 -13.70 -1.66
N ASN A 70 2.88 -14.84 -1.34
CA ASN A 70 1.50 -15.11 -1.77
C ASN A 70 0.45 -14.26 -1.02
N THR A 71 0.73 -13.89 0.24
CA THR A 71 -0.07 -12.89 0.98
C THR A 71 -0.02 -11.54 0.26
N ILE A 72 1.17 -11.11 -0.16
CA ILE A 72 1.35 -9.86 -0.91
C ILE A 72 0.66 -9.95 -2.29
N ALA A 73 0.80 -11.06 -3.00
CA ALA A 73 0.10 -11.26 -4.26
C ALA A 73 -1.43 -11.16 -4.08
N ALA A 74 -1.98 -11.77 -3.03
CA ALA A 74 -3.40 -11.70 -2.69
C ALA A 74 -3.85 -10.25 -2.36
N TRP A 75 -3.02 -9.47 -1.67
CA TRP A 75 -3.26 -8.03 -1.43
C TRP A 75 -3.45 -7.25 -2.73
N PHE A 76 -2.71 -7.59 -3.78
CA PHE A 76 -2.87 -7.01 -5.12
C PHE A 76 -3.95 -7.71 -5.97
N GLY A 77 -4.83 -8.50 -5.35
CA GLY A 77 -5.95 -9.18 -6.03
C GLY A 77 -5.53 -10.40 -6.85
N ARG A 78 -4.38 -11.01 -6.55
CA ARG A 78 -3.85 -12.20 -7.24
C ARG A 78 -4.05 -13.44 -6.37
N ASN A 79 -5.03 -14.25 -6.71
CA ASN A 79 -5.44 -15.42 -5.92
C ASN A 79 -4.81 -16.71 -6.46
N TYR A 80 -3.70 -17.11 -5.85
CA TYR A 80 -2.99 -18.35 -6.14
C TYR A 80 -2.80 -19.18 -4.86
N SER A 81 -2.57 -20.47 -4.98
CA SER A 81 -2.14 -21.30 -3.85
C SER A 81 -0.66 -21.06 -3.55
N GLN A 82 -0.24 -21.32 -2.31
CA GLN A 82 1.19 -21.29 -1.97
C GLN A 82 2.01 -22.29 -2.81
N ASN A 83 1.42 -23.43 -3.19
CA ASN A 83 2.07 -24.39 -4.06
C ASN A 83 2.33 -23.82 -5.46
N GLN A 84 1.36 -23.11 -6.04
CA GLN A 84 1.53 -22.44 -7.34
C GLN A 84 2.58 -21.30 -7.23
N PHE A 85 2.49 -20.48 -6.19
CA PHE A 85 3.46 -19.42 -5.96
C PHE A 85 4.88 -19.98 -5.80
N CYS A 86 5.03 -21.06 -5.03
CA CYS A 86 6.30 -21.76 -4.85
C CYS A 86 6.84 -22.31 -6.19
N ASN A 87 6.04 -22.99 -6.97
CA ASN A 87 6.46 -23.51 -8.28
C ASN A 87 6.87 -22.37 -9.21
N ALA A 88 6.11 -21.27 -9.25
CA ALA A 88 6.47 -20.07 -10.02
C ALA A 88 7.82 -19.49 -9.60
N SER A 89 8.04 -19.36 -8.29
CA SER A 89 9.27 -18.82 -7.72
C SER A 89 10.53 -19.61 -8.08
N PHE A 90 10.37 -20.89 -8.39
CA PHE A 90 11.44 -21.80 -8.85
C PHE A 90 11.38 -22.13 -10.35
N ASN A 91 10.54 -21.42 -11.13
CA ASN A 91 10.33 -21.68 -12.56
C ASN A 91 9.95 -23.14 -12.86
N ARG A 92 9.10 -23.74 -11.99
CA ARG A 92 8.62 -25.12 -12.09
C ARG A 92 7.22 -25.18 -12.71
N ASN A 93 6.83 -26.38 -13.14
CA ASN A 93 5.46 -26.65 -13.59
C ASN A 93 4.45 -26.43 -12.43
N GLN A 94 3.42 -25.62 -12.67
CA GLN A 94 2.42 -25.20 -11.68
C GLN A 94 1.56 -26.36 -11.15
N ASN A 95 1.42 -27.43 -11.94
CA ASN A 95 0.59 -28.59 -11.62
C ASN A 95 1.34 -29.69 -10.86
N THR A 96 2.56 -29.42 -10.41
CA THR A 96 3.34 -30.36 -9.61
C THR A 96 3.37 -29.94 -8.15
N GLU A 97 3.70 -30.88 -7.28
CA GLU A 97 3.98 -30.53 -5.88
C GLU A 97 5.31 -29.76 -5.78
N CYS A 98 5.27 -28.60 -5.16
CA CYS A 98 6.47 -27.82 -4.90
C CYS A 98 7.22 -28.36 -3.67
N PRO A 99 8.55 -28.52 -3.74
CA PRO A 99 9.33 -29.06 -2.63
C PRO A 99 9.28 -28.15 -1.41
N ASN A 100 9.47 -28.73 -0.21
CA ASN A 100 9.59 -27.98 1.03
C ASN A 100 10.99 -27.37 1.18
N SER A 101 11.34 -26.45 0.30
CA SER A 101 12.66 -25.81 0.23
C SER A 101 12.64 -24.39 0.78
N GLN A 102 13.77 -23.99 1.35
CA GLN A 102 14.02 -22.57 1.65
C GLN A 102 14.19 -21.79 0.33
N ALA A 103 13.94 -20.48 0.40
CA ALA A 103 14.14 -19.58 -0.72
C ALA A 103 14.61 -18.19 -0.26
N THR A 104 14.99 -17.37 -1.21
CA THR A 104 15.41 -15.99 -1.00
C THR A 104 14.29 -15.02 -1.39
N LEU A 105 14.41 -13.74 -1.00
CA LEU A 105 13.53 -12.69 -1.50
C LEU A 105 13.62 -12.52 -3.04
N GLY A 106 14.73 -12.94 -3.67
CA GLY A 106 14.83 -13.01 -5.13
C GLY A 106 13.89 -14.06 -5.75
N ASN A 107 13.70 -15.20 -5.08
CA ASN A 107 12.69 -16.17 -5.49
C ASN A 107 11.27 -15.61 -5.31
N VAL A 108 11.03 -14.84 -4.24
CA VAL A 108 9.75 -14.13 -4.05
C VAL A 108 9.50 -13.15 -5.19
N GLN A 109 10.53 -12.39 -5.63
CA GLN A 109 10.40 -11.51 -6.80
C GLN A 109 9.97 -12.27 -8.06
N THR A 110 10.55 -13.44 -8.30
CA THR A 110 10.15 -14.31 -9.43
C THR A 110 8.69 -14.72 -9.33
N GLY A 111 8.24 -15.17 -8.13
CA GLY A 111 6.85 -15.51 -7.87
C GLY A 111 5.89 -14.34 -8.07
N LEU A 112 6.21 -13.17 -7.53
CA LEU A 112 5.40 -11.95 -7.70
C LEU A 112 5.30 -11.56 -9.18
N SER A 113 6.41 -11.57 -9.93
CA SER A 113 6.42 -11.30 -11.37
C SER A 113 5.49 -12.24 -12.13
N TRP A 114 5.52 -13.52 -11.80
CA TRP A 114 4.64 -14.53 -12.41
C TRP A 114 3.16 -14.23 -12.12
N THR A 115 2.82 -13.74 -10.92
CA THR A 115 1.45 -13.34 -10.59
C THR A 115 0.98 -12.08 -11.29
N GLY A 116 1.88 -11.38 -12.01
CA GLY A 116 1.63 -10.09 -12.65
C GLY A 116 1.73 -8.89 -11.69
N VAL A 117 2.31 -9.09 -10.51
CA VAL A 117 2.65 -8.01 -9.58
C VAL A 117 4.09 -7.57 -9.84
N ARG A 118 4.33 -6.25 -9.96
CA ARG A 118 5.71 -5.73 -10.06
C ARG A 118 6.49 -6.12 -8.79
N PRO A 119 7.63 -6.83 -8.92
CA PRO A 119 8.26 -7.52 -7.79
C PRO A 119 9.01 -6.60 -6.82
N GLY A 120 9.14 -5.31 -7.15
CA GLY A 120 9.86 -4.35 -6.32
C GLY A 120 11.37 -4.52 -6.30
N SER A 121 12.00 -4.02 -5.24
CA SER A 121 13.45 -3.97 -5.05
C SER A 121 13.88 -4.85 -3.88
N TYR A 122 14.80 -5.78 -4.13
CA TYR A 122 15.42 -6.61 -3.11
C TYR A 122 16.74 -5.97 -2.65
N VAL A 123 16.89 -5.75 -1.36
CA VAL A 123 18.07 -5.15 -0.75
C VAL A 123 18.54 -5.93 0.48
N THR A 124 19.86 -5.97 0.71
CA THR A 124 20.45 -6.42 1.96
C THR A 124 20.31 -5.31 3.00
N GLY A 125 19.87 -5.66 4.20
CA GLY A 125 19.66 -4.74 5.30
C GLY A 125 18.19 -4.40 5.54
N TRP A 126 17.97 -3.68 6.62
CA TRP A 126 16.68 -3.16 7.06
C TRP A 126 16.36 -1.83 6.37
N LEU A 127 15.08 -1.46 6.34
CA LEU A 127 14.62 -0.17 5.83
C LEU A 127 14.48 0.83 6.97
N ARG A 128 14.84 2.09 6.71
CA ARG A 128 14.57 3.19 7.66
C ARG A 128 13.08 3.31 7.92
N TYR A 129 12.71 3.72 9.13
CA TYR A 129 11.30 3.89 9.52
C TYR A 129 10.53 4.77 8.52
N ALA A 130 11.09 5.90 8.11
CA ALA A 130 10.48 6.76 7.09
C ALA A 130 10.24 6.05 5.74
N THR A 131 11.06 5.08 5.37
CA THR A 131 10.84 4.26 4.17
C THR A 131 9.66 3.31 4.39
N VAL A 132 9.55 2.68 5.57
CA VAL A 132 8.39 1.84 5.91
C VAL A 132 7.10 2.67 5.82
N GLN A 133 7.07 3.85 6.42
CA GLN A 133 5.93 4.78 6.34
C GLN A 133 5.55 5.10 4.89
N SER A 134 6.55 5.45 4.07
CA SER A 134 6.35 5.77 2.65
C SER A 134 5.75 4.59 1.86
N GLU A 135 6.21 3.35 2.12
CA GLU A 135 5.67 2.16 1.45
C GLU A 135 4.22 1.88 1.88
N ILE A 136 3.94 1.91 3.18
CA ILE A 136 2.59 1.67 3.70
C ILE A 136 1.61 2.74 3.22
N ASN A 137 2.00 4.02 3.23
CA ASN A 137 1.19 5.12 2.69
C ASN A 137 0.90 4.97 1.19
N ALA A 138 1.84 4.40 0.45
CA ALA A 138 1.67 4.05 -0.96
C ALA A 138 0.95 2.69 -1.17
N ARG A 139 0.37 2.12 -0.10
CA ARG A 139 -0.36 0.84 -0.10
C ARG A 139 0.48 -0.36 -0.56
N ARG A 140 1.77 -0.37 -0.23
CA ARG A 140 2.73 -1.40 -0.60
C ARG A 140 3.24 -2.13 0.64
N PRO A 141 2.83 -3.40 0.87
CA PRO A 141 3.41 -4.23 1.92
C PRO A 141 4.88 -4.54 1.61
N ILE A 142 5.64 -4.82 2.66
CA ILE A 142 7.08 -5.10 2.57
C ILE A 142 7.32 -6.52 3.05
N GLU A 143 8.02 -7.35 2.28
CA GLU A 143 8.47 -8.64 2.78
C GLU A 143 9.89 -8.50 3.37
N THR A 144 10.08 -9.02 4.57
CA THR A 144 11.33 -8.92 5.32
C THR A 144 11.89 -10.31 5.59
N ARG A 145 13.23 -10.44 5.59
CA ARG A 145 13.89 -11.61 6.12
C ARG A 145 14.59 -11.24 7.43
N ILE A 146 14.28 -11.99 8.46
CA ILE A 146 14.99 -11.94 9.74
C ILE A 146 15.96 -13.12 9.86
N GLN A 147 17.01 -12.92 10.66
CA GLN A 147 17.97 -13.93 11.08
C GLN A 147 17.79 -14.19 12.57
N TRP A 148 17.42 -15.40 12.95
CA TRP A 148 17.32 -15.77 14.36
C TRP A 148 18.68 -15.77 15.05
N SER A 149 18.74 -15.36 16.30
CA SER A 149 19.95 -15.44 17.14
C SER A 149 20.44 -16.89 17.34
N SER A 150 19.49 -17.83 17.31
CA SER A 150 19.77 -19.28 17.37
C SER A 150 20.22 -19.90 16.04
N GLY A 151 20.31 -19.10 14.99
CA GLY A 151 20.58 -19.56 13.62
C GLY A 151 19.32 -19.81 12.81
N GLY A 152 19.49 -19.85 11.47
CA GLY A 152 18.37 -19.92 10.54
C GLY A 152 17.73 -18.57 10.29
N GLY A 153 16.72 -18.53 9.44
CA GLY A 153 16.00 -17.31 9.07
C GLY A 153 14.52 -17.53 8.94
N HIS A 154 13.76 -16.43 8.94
CA HIS A 154 12.32 -16.45 8.75
C HIS A 154 11.89 -15.23 7.94
N MET A 155 10.69 -15.26 7.36
CA MET A 155 10.16 -14.13 6.62
C MET A 155 8.82 -13.67 7.19
N HIS A 156 8.68 -12.36 7.28
CA HIS A 156 7.47 -11.67 7.72
C HIS A 156 6.99 -10.70 6.64
N VAL A 157 5.76 -10.21 6.77
CA VAL A 157 5.23 -9.13 5.94
C VAL A 157 4.90 -7.93 6.82
N ILE A 158 5.65 -6.83 6.67
CA ILE A 158 5.26 -5.56 7.30
C ILE A 158 4.09 -4.97 6.52
N TYR A 159 3.02 -4.66 7.25
CA TYR A 159 1.77 -4.15 6.68
C TYR A 159 1.28 -2.86 7.33
N GLY A 160 2.03 -2.30 8.28
CA GLY A 160 1.61 -1.07 8.95
C GLY A 160 2.68 -0.42 9.80
N TYR A 161 2.36 0.78 10.25
CA TYR A 161 3.17 1.54 11.20
C TYR A 161 2.29 2.37 12.14
N ASP A 162 2.87 2.86 13.23
CA ASP A 162 2.25 3.78 14.19
C ASP A 162 3.27 4.86 14.57
N ASP A 163 3.01 6.10 14.15
CA ASP A 163 3.91 7.23 14.40
C ASP A 163 4.02 7.60 15.86
N ALA A 164 2.92 7.52 16.62
CA ALA A 164 2.91 7.89 18.02
C ALA A 164 3.88 7.07 18.88
N ASN A 165 4.07 5.80 18.46
CA ASN A 165 4.92 4.84 19.16
C ASN A 165 6.18 4.45 18.38
N SER A 166 6.36 4.94 17.15
CA SER A 166 7.39 4.49 16.20
C SER A 166 7.34 2.96 15.99
N TRP A 167 6.14 2.38 15.94
CA TRP A 167 5.95 0.95 15.77
C TRP A 167 5.84 0.54 14.31
N VAL A 168 6.21 -0.72 14.05
CA VAL A 168 5.85 -1.45 12.83
C VAL A 168 4.89 -2.57 13.18
N TYR A 169 3.96 -2.86 12.26
CA TYR A 169 3.04 -3.99 12.34
C TYR A 169 3.44 -5.01 11.29
N TRP A 170 3.58 -6.29 11.70
CA TRP A 170 3.93 -7.37 10.76
C TRP A 170 3.07 -8.60 10.94
N GLY A 171 2.87 -9.30 9.82
CA GLY A 171 2.27 -10.62 9.77
C GLY A 171 3.36 -11.70 9.82
N ASP A 172 3.14 -12.72 10.65
CA ASP A 172 4.00 -13.89 10.76
C ASP A 172 3.29 -15.12 10.15
N PRO A 173 3.90 -15.78 9.14
CA PRO A 173 3.33 -16.97 8.53
C PRO A 173 3.45 -18.23 9.39
N TRP A 174 4.23 -18.26 10.45
CA TRP A 174 4.43 -19.46 11.23
C TRP A 174 3.12 -19.94 11.88
N PRO A 175 2.71 -21.22 11.72
CA PRO A 175 1.36 -21.66 12.09
C PRO A 175 1.00 -21.50 13.59
N SER A 176 1.98 -21.62 14.47
CA SER A 176 1.78 -21.53 15.94
C SER A 176 2.12 -20.15 16.53
N SER A 177 2.58 -19.20 15.72
CA SER A 177 2.80 -17.81 16.16
C SER A 177 1.52 -16.99 16.06
N ASP A 178 1.47 -15.90 16.83
CA ASP A 178 0.47 -14.85 16.61
C ASP A 178 0.59 -14.33 15.19
N ARG A 179 -0.54 -14.35 14.48
CA ARG A 179 -0.58 -13.99 13.05
C ARG A 179 -0.22 -12.53 12.79
N TYR A 180 -0.53 -11.63 13.73
CA TYR A 180 -0.34 -10.19 13.64
C TYR A 180 0.38 -9.68 14.89
N ASN A 181 1.46 -8.97 14.68
CA ASN A 181 2.39 -8.54 15.70
C ASN A 181 2.74 -7.07 15.54
N TRP A 182 3.29 -6.45 16.58
CA TRP A 182 3.80 -5.08 16.56
C TRP A 182 4.90 -4.88 17.62
N ALA A 183 5.82 -4.00 17.31
CA ALA A 183 6.85 -3.51 18.23
C ALA A 183 7.44 -2.20 17.69
N SER A 184 8.30 -1.53 18.50
CA SER A 184 9.06 -0.40 17.98
C SER A 184 9.92 -0.83 16.78
N HIS A 185 10.07 0.05 15.81
CA HIS A 185 10.91 -0.21 14.63
C HIS A 185 12.34 -0.61 15.03
N SER A 186 12.90 0.07 16.03
CA SER A 186 14.25 -0.24 16.53
C SER A 186 14.36 -1.66 17.08
N TRP A 187 13.35 -2.12 17.82
CA TRP A 187 13.30 -3.49 18.30
C TRP A 187 13.17 -4.48 17.13
N TYR A 188 12.32 -4.20 16.16
CA TYR A 188 12.15 -5.07 14.99
C TYR A 188 13.42 -5.15 14.13
N VAL A 189 14.21 -4.07 14.08
CA VAL A 189 15.51 -4.07 13.37
C VAL A 189 16.51 -5.02 14.04
N ASN A 190 16.61 -4.97 15.36
CA ASN A 190 17.56 -5.81 16.09
C ASN A 190 17.13 -5.98 17.55
N ASN A 191 17.07 -7.22 18.01
CA ASN A 191 16.75 -7.58 19.39
C ASN A 191 17.47 -8.88 19.78
N ASN A 192 17.20 -9.39 20.98
CA ASN A 192 17.83 -10.63 21.48
C ASN A 192 17.36 -11.91 20.78
N GLN A 193 16.29 -11.86 20.01
CA GLN A 193 15.71 -13.00 19.31
C GLN A 193 16.15 -13.05 17.85
N PHE A 194 16.19 -11.90 17.18
CA PHE A 194 16.54 -11.80 15.75
C PHE A 194 17.07 -10.43 15.32
N SER A 195 17.62 -10.41 14.12
CA SER A 195 17.95 -9.18 13.37
C SER A 195 17.28 -9.17 12.02
N TRP A 196 16.76 -8.02 11.58
CA TRP A 196 16.21 -7.81 10.23
C TRP A 196 17.35 -7.66 9.23
N THR A 197 17.51 -8.61 8.31
CA THR A 197 18.71 -8.73 7.46
C THR A 197 18.49 -8.38 5.99
N HIS A 198 17.27 -8.53 5.47
CA HIS A 198 16.96 -8.23 4.06
C HIS A 198 15.54 -7.74 3.91
N SER A 199 15.31 -6.96 2.86
CA SER A 199 14.01 -6.35 2.56
C SER A 199 13.65 -6.48 1.09
N LEU A 200 12.38 -6.75 0.81
CA LEU A 200 11.76 -6.64 -0.49
C LEU A 200 10.65 -5.58 -0.39
N TYR A 201 10.81 -4.46 -1.06
CA TYR A 201 9.96 -3.27 -0.99
C TYR A 201 9.70 -2.68 -2.37
N ARG A 202 8.89 -1.61 -2.50
CA ARG A 202 8.42 -1.08 -3.78
C ARG A 202 7.64 -2.11 -4.61
N ILE A 203 7.01 -3.06 -3.95
CA ILE A 203 6.20 -4.09 -4.61
C ILE A 203 4.95 -3.43 -5.18
N GLY A 204 4.67 -3.66 -6.46
CA GLY A 204 3.54 -3.04 -7.15
C GLY A 204 3.78 -1.60 -7.63
N ALA A 205 4.99 -1.03 -7.44
CA ALA A 205 5.33 0.34 -7.83
C ALA A 205 5.55 0.51 -9.35
#